data_d008c1eb3e2dd9b09d46ab2e34ad05d1
#
_entry.id   d008c1eb3e2dd9b09d46ab2e34ad05d1
#
_cell.length_a   1.000
_cell.length_b   1.000
_cell.length_c   1.000
_cell.angle_alpha   90.00
_cell.angle_beta   90.00
_cell.angle_gamma   90.00
#
_symmetry.space_group_name_H-M   'P 1'
#
loop_
_entity.id
_entity.type
_entity.pdbx_description
1 polymer ?
#
loop_
_entity_poly.entity_id
_entity_poly.type
_entity_poly.pdbx_seq_one_letter_code
_entity_poly.pdbx_strand_id
1 'polypeptide(L)'
;MGNKKFIFGEDHLVEILRLKHQEGLSNRSIAKIFNCGKSTIGDFLTGKTYSDFWKQYHKKPLATGSVENKLEERKVLKGKRFVFTSAQNNTFVHEKFLKSLETYCEVMDASLIVSTFHYNKSGYQLNKTKDLWYDPKIRGYIVDEPCQVAEGLVFGGEINILPTAVNPLSGFHNYFSHESGVIPHVKIQMESLPSPKNESARFLYTTGAVTQRNYIQMKAGNKASFHHCFGALVVEVDEEGDWFARQIHAEQKTGCFYDLDKYFTPEGFTFGNNIEAINYGDVHAAKLDEVVAKTSWEKNVGHSSILDTLKPSYQLVHDAMDQQARNHHNIKDPHFLFEMFTNKTESLKDEIIKTANVLREMERDFSEVVVVESNHDTALEKYLKEQDYRKDPINAVFFLELQLDKYYAMERGNKDFQTFENAIIRVAPDLYKVRFLKTDETFRVKDIECGQHGNYGVNGSRGSISAFQKQGIKFNVGHSHSAAIKDGVYYAGVSGKLDMGYNKGGSSWSQSHILTYKNGKRAIVTLKNGKWRS
;
A
#
# COMPACT_ATOMS: atom_id res chain seq x y z
N MET A 1 -23.86 -11.65 -60.04
CA MET A 1 -22.60 -11.31 -59.38
C MET A 1 -22.58 -12.00 -58.03
N GLY A 2 -21.80 -13.10 -57.92
CA GLY A 2 -21.79 -13.90 -56.71
C GLY A 2 -21.18 -13.14 -55.52
N ASN A 3 -21.84 -13.15 -54.38
CA ASN A 3 -21.36 -12.62 -53.13
C ASN A 3 -20.03 -13.33 -52.76
N LYS A 4 -18.89 -12.66 -53.00
CA LYS A 4 -17.62 -13.09 -52.43
C LYS A 4 -17.79 -13.08 -50.89
N LYS A 5 -17.84 -14.26 -50.29
CA LYS A 5 -17.77 -14.43 -48.83
C LYS A 5 -16.43 -13.84 -48.36
N PHE A 6 -16.48 -12.73 -47.64
CA PHE A 6 -15.27 -12.11 -47.08
C PHE A 6 -14.82 -13.02 -45.90
N ILE A 7 -13.59 -13.54 -45.99
CA ILE A 7 -13.03 -14.40 -44.92
C ILE A 7 -11.97 -13.55 -44.22
N PHE A 8 -12.19 -13.29 -42.93
CA PHE A 8 -11.21 -12.63 -42.08
C PHE A 8 -10.21 -13.67 -41.51
N GLY A 9 -8.93 -13.35 -41.55
CA GLY A 9 -7.93 -14.01 -40.74
C GLY A 9 -8.01 -13.57 -39.27
N GLU A 10 -7.35 -14.29 -38.38
CA GLU A 10 -7.38 -14.03 -36.94
C GLU A 10 -6.95 -12.61 -36.59
N ASP A 11 -5.88 -12.09 -37.20
CA ASP A 11 -5.41 -10.70 -37.02
C ASP A 11 -6.49 -9.65 -37.38
N HIS A 12 -7.26 -9.90 -38.41
CA HIS A 12 -8.36 -9.01 -38.79
C HIS A 12 -9.49 -9.04 -37.75
N LEU A 13 -9.78 -10.20 -37.20
CA LEU A 13 -10.80 -10.35 -36.16
C LEU A 13 -10.40 -9.64 -34.87
N VAL A 14 -9.13 -9.77 -34.48
CA VAL A 14 -8.55 -9.05 -33.33
C VAL A 14 -8.63 -7.54 -33.54
N GLU A 15 -8.25 -7.06 -34.73
CA GLU A 15 -8.30 -5.64 -35.06
C GLU A 15 -9.73 -5.08 -35.08
N ILE A 16 -10.71 -5.86 -35.55
CA ILE A 16 -12.14 -5.49 -35.46
C ILE A 16 -12.57 -5.31 -34.01
N LEU A 17 -12.14 -6.20 -33.11
CA LEU A 17 -12.42 -6.09 -31.67
C LEU A 17 -11.77 -4.84 -31.09
N ARG A 18 -10.51 -4.56 -31.41
CA ARG A 18 -9.78 -3.37 -30.98
C ARG A 18 -10.49 -2.09 -31.40
N LEU A 19 -10.81 -1.96 -32.68
CA LEU A 19 -11.52 -0.80 -33.24
C LEU A 19 -12.91 -0.61 -32.61
N LYS A 20 -13.60 -1.72 -32.30
CA LYS A 20 -14.93 -1.68 -31.69
C LYS A 20 -14.91 -1.29 -30.22
N HIS A 21 -14.05 -1.89 -29.43
CA HIS A 21 -14.12 -1.82 -27.97
C HIS A 21 -13.14 -0.82 -27.37
N GLN A 22 -11.98 -0.59 -27.97
CA GLN A 22 -11.00 0.40 -27.53
C GLN A 22 -11.21 1.76 -28.18
N GLU A 23 -11.42 1.81 -29.49
CA GLU A 23 -11.63 3.08 -30.22
C GLU A 23 -13.10 3.49 -30.33
N GLY A 24 -14.03 2.63 -29.97
CA GLY A 24 -15.47 2.95 -29.94
C GLY A 24 -16.12 3.12 -31.30
N LEU A 25 -15.50 2.64 -32.40
CA LEU A 25 -15.99 2.84 -33.74
C LEU A 25 -17.33 2.14 -34.01
N SER A 26 -18.16 2.74 -34.83
CA SER A 26 -19.43 2.13 -35.27
C SER A 26 -19.16 0.94 -36.21
N ASN A 27 -20.06 -0.07 -36.22
CA ASN A 27 -19.96 -1.19 -37.16
C ASN A 27 -19.89 -0.76 -38.60
N ARG A 28 -20.47 0.41 -38.97
CA ARG A 28 -20.39 1.00 -40.30
C ARG A 28 -19.01 1.56 -40.61
N SER A 29 -18.36 2.19 -39.64
CA SER A 29 -16.99 2.71 -39.76
C SER A 29 -15.98 1.57 -39.92
N ILE A 30 -16.11 0.52 -39.10
CA ILE A 30 -15.26 -0.66 -39.16
C ILE A 30 -15.45 -1.39 -40.49
N ALA A 31 -16.68 -1.55 -40.93
CA ALA A 31 -16.99 -2.17 -42.23
C ALA A 31 -16.34 -1.44 -43.44
N LYS A 32 -16.21 -0.11 -43.38
CA LYS A 32 -15.48 0.67 -44.38
C LYS A 32 -13.99 0.39 -44.37
N ILE A 33 -13.37 0.27 -43.18
CA ILE A 33 -11.93 -0.01 -43.04
C ILE A 33 -11.60 -1.39 -43.65
N PHE A 34 -12.45 -2.38 -43.40
CA PHE A 34 -12.25 -3.75 -43.89
C PHE A 34 -12.90 -4.02 -45.24
N ASN A 35 -13.47 -3.01 -45.91
CA ASN A 35 -14.16 -3.11 -47.20
C ASN A 35 -15.18 -4.25 -47.25
N CYS A 36 -16.03 -4.35 -46.22
CA CYS A 36 -17.04 -5.39 -46.07
C CYS A 36 -18.42 -4.83 -45.70
N GLY A 37 -19.44 -5.68 -45.62
CA GLY A 37 -20.79 -5.28 -45.20
C GLY A 37 -20.87 -4.98 -43.71
N LYS A 38 -21.68 -3.99 -43.32
CA LYS A 38 -21.98 -3.70 -41.88
C LYS A 38 -22.53 -4.95 -41.15
N SER A 39 -23.33 -5.77 -41.84
CA SER A 39 -23.86 -7.04 -41.30
C SER A 39 -22.75 -8.04 -41.01
N THR A 40 -21.71 -8.11 -41.84
CA THR A 40 -20.55 -8.99 -41.64
C THR A 40 -19.85 -8.67 -40.31
N ILE A 41 -19.63 -7.39 -40.02
CA ILE A 41 -19.06 -6.95 -38.74
C ILE A 41 -20.03 -7.25 -37.60
N GLY A 42 -21.33 -7.00 -37.79
CA GLY A 42 -22.37 -7.28 -36.80
C GLY A 42 -22.49 -8.77 -36.49
N ASP A 43 -22.46 -9.64 -37.49
CA ASP A 43 -22.55 -11.09 -37.33
C ASP A 43 -21.30 -11.68 -36.64
N PHE A 44 -20.11 -11.12 -36.94
CA PHE A 44 -18.90 -11.45 -36.16
C PHE A 44 -19.04 -11.02 -34.70
N LEU A 45 -19.33 -9.76 -34.46
CA LEU A 45 -19.41 -9.22 -33.08
C LEU A 45 -20.51 -9.85 -32.22
N THR A 46 -21.53 -10.44 -32.85
CA THR A 46 -22.60 -11.19 -32.15
C THR A 46 -22.34 -12.69 -32.07
N GLY A 47 -21.18 -13.16 -32.52
CA GLY A 47 -20.81 -14.59 -32.47
C GLY A 47 -21.54 -15.49 -33.48
N LYS A 48 -22.27 -14.92 -34.44
CA LYS A 48 -22.97 -15.70 -35.48
C LYS A 48 -22.02 -16.30 -36.51
N THR A 49 -20.85 -15.72 -36.66
CA THR A 49 -19.78 -16.19 -37.55
C THR A 49 -18.48 -16.36 -36.76
N TYR A 50 -17.53 -17.13 -37.30
CA TYR A 50 -16.23 -17.40 -36.68
C TYR A 50 -16.35 -18.06 -35.28
N SER A 51 -17.16 -19.09 -35.19
CA SER A 51 -17.43 -19.81 -33.93
C SER A 51 -16.18 -20.32 -33.24
N ASP A 52 -15.16 -20.76 -33.98
CA ASP A 52 -13.91 -21.28 -33.43
C ASP A 52 -13.05 -20.17 -32.81
N PHE A 53 -13.00 -18.98 -33.44
CA PHE A 53 -12.41 -17.80 -32.83
C PHE A 53 -13.11 -17.46 -31.51
N TRP A 54 -14.44 -17.42 -31.49
CA TRP A 54 -15.21 -17.10 -30.29
C TRP A 54 -15.06 -18.14 -29.18
N LYS A 55 -14.84 -19.42 -29.49
CA LYS A 55 -14.52 -20.44 -28.47
C LYS A 55 -13.24 -20.13 -27.70
N GLN A 56 -12.29 -19.42 -28.30
CA GLN A 56 -11.06 -18.99 -27.64
C GLN A 56 -11.28 -17.77 -26.73
N TYR A 57 -12.17 -16.87 -27.11
CA TYR A 57 -12.41 -15.57 -26.44
C TYR A 57 -13.59 -15.58 -25.46
N HIS A 58 -14.47 -16.57 -25.53
CA HIS A 58 -15.59 -16.69 -24.60
C HIS A 58 -15.22 -17.51 -23.39
N LYS A 59 -15.40 -16.91 -22.22
CA LYS A 59 -15.43 -17.65 -20.96
C LYS A 59 -16.78 -18.32 -20.79
N LYS A 60 -16.81 -19.56 -20.26
CA LYS A 60 -18.07 -20.14 -19.76
C LYS A 60 -18.70 -19.18 -18.74
N PRO A 61 -20.03 -18.93 -18.79
CA PRO A 61 -20.67 -18.13 -17.76
C PRO A 61 -20.32 -18.68 -16.38
N LEU A 62 -19.98 -17.80 -15.46
CA LEU A 62 -19.88 -18.15 -14.05
C LEU A 62 -21.17 -18.86 -13.65
N ALA A 63 -21.07 -20.04 -13.09
CA ALA A 63 -22.21 -20.72 -12.52
C ALA A 63 -22.84 -19.77 -11.48
N THR A 64 -24.07 -19.32 -11.71
CA THR A 64 -24.86 -18.58 -10.74
C THR A 64 -25.31 -19.56 -9.65
N GLY A 65 -24.36 -19.99 -8.82
CA GLY A 65 -24.63 -20.75 -7.61
C GLY A 65 -24.94 -19.75 -6.49
N SER A 66 -26.02 -20.00 -5.78
CA SER A 66 -26.34 -19.34 -4.52
C SER A 66 -25.13 -19.38 -3.58
N VAL A 67 -24.89 -18.26 -2.88
CA VAL A 67 -23.81 -18.07 -1.90
C VAL A 67 -24.09 -18.86 -0.60
N GLU A 68 -24.62 -20.05 -0.68
CA GLU A 68 -24.74 -20.92 0.48
C GLU A 68 -23.48 -21.76 0.63
N ASN A 69 -22.69 -21.44 1.67
CA ASN A 69 -21.65 -22.25 2.32
C ASN A 69 -20.61 -22.97 1.42
N LYS A 70 -19.94 -22.26 0.51
CA LYS A 70 -18.76 -22.81 -0.20
C LYS A 70 -17.42 -22.54 0.50
N LEU A 71 -17.41 -22.21 1.79
CA LEU A 71 -16.19 -21.98 2.55
C LEU A 71 -15.44 -23.28 2.93
N GLU A 72 -16.07 -24.45 2.76
CA GLU A 72 -15.51 -25.72 3.23
C GLU A 72 -14.60 -26.46 2.24
N GLU A 73 -14.60 -26.11 0.94
CA GLU A 73 -13.71 -26.74 -0.06
C GLU A 73 -12.97 -25.70 -0.91
N ARG A 74 -12.05 -24.97 -0.30
CA ARG A 74 -11.15 -24.09 -1.04
C ARG A 74 -10.03 -24.88 -1.68
N LYS A 75 -9.74 -24.59 -2.95
CA LYS A 75 -8.57 -25.09 -3.62
C LYS A 75 -7.32 -24.49 -2.98
N VAL A 76 -6.39 -25.31 -2.56
CA VAL A 76 -5.09 -24.86 -2.06
C VAL A 76 -4.17 -24.56 -3.23
N LEU A 77 -3.61 -23.35 -3.29
CA LEU A 77 -2.60 -23.01 -4.29
C LEU A 77 -1.27 -23.67 -3.92
N LYS A 78 -0.62 -24.27 -4.90
CA LYS A 78 0.69 -24.90 -4.72
C LYS A 78 1.79 -23.94 -5.15
N GLY A 79 2.79 -23.73 -4.32
CA GLY A 79 3.91 -22.83 -4.57
C GLY A 79 4.21 -21.97 -3.37
N LYS A 80 5.30 -21.21 -3.44
CA LYS A 80 5.74 -20.28 -2.39
C LYS A 80 5.63 -18.82 -2.80
N ARG A 81 5.42 -18.54 -4.08
CA ARG A 81 5.31 -17.16 -4.56
C ARG A 81 4.21 -17.03 -5.59
N PHE A 82 3.35 -16.05 -5.41
CA PHE A 82 2.16 -15.80 -6.22
C PHE A 82 2.09 -14.33 -6.64
N VAL A 83 1.59 -14.08 -7.84
CA VAL A 83 1.33 -12.74 -8.37
C VAL A 83 -0.13 -12.66 -8.78
N PHE A 84 -0.93 -11.94 -8.00
CA PHE A 84 -2.37 -11.78 -8.23
C PHE A 84 -2.64 -10.50 -8.99
N THR A 85 -3.38 -10.59 -10.09
CA THR A 85 -3.89 -9.44 -10.84
C THR A 85 -5.32 -9.70 -11.30
N SER A 86 -5.96 -8.71 -11.91
CA SER A 86 -7.32 -8.87 -12.42
C SER A 86 -7.42 -8.48 -13.90
N ALA A 87 -8.46 -8.98 -14.58
CA ALA A 87 -8.70 -8.72 -15.98
C ALA A 87 -10.15 -8.34 -16.26
N GLN A 88 -10.36 -7.20 -16.94
CA GLN A 88 -11.66 -6.73 -17.38
C GLN A 88 -12.09 -7.43 -18.68
N ASN A 89 -13.39 -7.71 -18.81
CA ASN A 89 -13.97 -8.17 -20.07
C ASN A 89 -13.92 -7.11 -21.20
N ASN A 90 -14.00 -7.57 -22.43
CA ASN A 90 -14.12 -6.77 -23.65
C ASN A 90 -13.01 -5.73 -23.80
N THR A 91 -11.81 -6.06 -23.40
CA THR A 91 -10.59 -5.27 -23.60
C THR A 91 -9.38 -6.20 -23.61
N PHE A 92 -8.29 -5.71 -24.22
CA PHE A 92 -7.03 -6.45 -24.31
C PHE A 92 -6.15 -6.19 -23.09
N VAL A 93 -5.20 -7.07 -22.87
CA VAL A 93 -4.15 -6.88 -21.86
C VAL A 93 -3.25 -5.69 -22.22
N HIS A 94 -2.61 -5.14 -21.22
CA HIS A 94 -1.45 -4.27 -21.43
C HIS A 94 -0.23 -5.17 -21.71
N GLU A 95 0.05 -5.42 -22.99
CA GLU A 95 1.02 -6.45 -23.41
C GLU A 95 2.38 -6.35 -22.72
N LYS A 96 2.95 -5.15 -22.67
CA LYS A 96 4.25 -4.93 -22.02
C LYS A 96 4.20 -5.25 -20.52
N PHE A 97 3.10 -4.92 -19.85
CA PHE A 97 2.95 -5.22 -18.42
C PHE A 97 2.75 -6.73 -18.19
N LEU A 98 1.93 -7.39 -19.01
CA LEU A 98 1.80 -8.85 -18.93
C LEU A 98 3.16 -9.52 -19.12
N LYS A 99 3.93 -9.09 -20.13
CA LYS A 99 5.27 -9.63 -20.38
C LYS A 99 6.23 -9.39 -19.21
N SER A 100 6.19 -8.20 -18.58
CA SER A 100 6.98 -7.92 -17.37
C SER A 100 6.56 -8.81 -16.18
N LEU A 101 5.24 -9.12 -16.04
CA LEU A 101 4.77 -10.07 -15.01
C LEU A 101 5.22 -11.50 -15.31
N GLU A 102 5.20 -11.93 -16.56
CA GLU A 102 5.73 -13.24 -16.98
C GLU A 102 7.23 -13.34 -16.70
N THR A 103 8.00 -12.29 -17.05
CA THR A 103 9.43 -12.20 -16.70
C THR A 103 9.65 -12.26 -15.19
N TYR A 104 8.82 -11.58 -14.40
CA TYR A 104 8.88 -11.66 -12.93
C TYR A 104 8.65 -13.09 -12.45
N CYS A 105 7.61 -13.74 -12.97
CA CYS A 105 7.25 -15.10 -12.55
C CYS A 105 8.33 -16.13 -12.91
N GLU A 106 8.95 -15.98 -14.06
CA GLU A 106 10.08 -16.83 -14.48
C GLU A 106 11.31 -16.64 -13.57
N VAL A 107 11.69 -15.38 -13.31
CA VAL A 107 12.89 -15.04 -12.51
C VAL A 107 12.72 -15.38 -11.03
N MET A 108 11.52 -15.16 -10.51
CA MET A 108 11.23 -15.28 -9.07
C MET A 108 10.57 -16.61 -8.70
N ASP A 109 10.45 -17.55 -9.64
CA ASP A 109 9.72 -18.82 -9.46
C ASP A 109 8.33 -18.59 -8.85
N ALA A 110 7.55 -17.74 -9.53
CA ALA A 110 6.23 -17.32 -9.05
C ALA A 110 5.11 -17.79 -9.98
N SER A 111 3.93 -18.01 -9.45
CA SER A 111 2.71 -18.33 -10.20
C SER A 111 1.91 -17.07 -10.49
N LEU A 112 1.68 -16.76 -11.77
CA LEU A 112 0.77 -15.69 -12.18
C LEU A 112 -0.67 -16.16 -12.08
N ILE A 113 -1.51 -15.40 -11.36
CA ILE A 113 -2.92 -15.68 -11.14
C ILE A 113 -3.74 -14.45 -11.55
N VAL A 114 -4.67 -14.67 -12.49
CA VAL A 114 -5.53 -13.62 -13.02
C VAL A 114 -6.98 -13.97 -12.70
N SER A 115 -7.67 -13.13 -11.95
CA SER A 115 -9.12 -13.26 -11.81
C SER A 115 -9.84 -12.34 -12.78
N THR A 116 -10.96 -12.79 -13.32
CA THR A 116 -11.74 -12.00 -14.26
C THR A 116 -12.88 -11.27 -13.55
N PHE A 117 -13.09 -10.03 -13.94
CA PHE A 117 -14.28 -9.28 -13.56
C PHE A 117 -14.98 -8.72 -14.81
N HIS A 118 -16.25 -8.43 -14.70
CA HIS A 118 -16.96 -7.87 -15.84
C HIS A 118 -17.56 -6.49 -15.54
N TYR A 119 -17.51 -5.65 -16.56
CA TYR A 119 -18.07 -4.31 -16.56
C TYR A 119 -18.99 -4.15 -17.77
N ASN A 120 -20.25 -3.83 -17.52
CA ASN A 120 -21.25 -3.58 -18.55
C ASN A 120 -21.46 -2.09 -18.75
N LYS A 121 -21.09 -1.56 -19.94
CA LYS A 121 -21.30 -0.16 -20.29
C LYS A 121 -22.77 0.25 -20.43
N SER A 122 -23.65 -0.71 -20.67
CA SER A 122 -25.09 -0.47 -20.91
C SER A 122 -25.94 -0.45 -19.64
N GLY A 123 -25.31 -0.44 -18.46
CA GLY A 123 -26.00 -0.43 -17.17
C GLY A 123 -26.54 -1.80 -16.72
N TYR A 124 -27.59 -1.80 -15.89
CA TYR A 124 -28.10 -2.97 -15.16
C TYR A 124 -28.73 -4.08 -16.02
N GLN A 125 -28.60 -4.08 -17.32
CA GLN A 125 -29.12 -5.17 -18.16
C GLN A 125 -28.23 -6.42 -18.03
N LEU A 126 -28.49 -7.21 -16.99
CA LEU A 126 -27.84 -8.49 -16.69
C LEU A 126 -28.00 -9.55 -17.80
N ASN A 127 -28.88 -9.37 -18.77
CA ASN A 127 -29.28 -10.41 -19.71
C ASN A 127 -28.46 -10.47 -21.01
N LYS A 128 -27.39 -9.69 -21.15
CA LYS A 128 -26.48 -9.75 -22.31
C LYS A 128 -25.11 -10.32 -21.99
N THR A 129 -25.07 -11.45 -21.28
CA THR A 129 -23.83 -12.22 -21.05
C THR A 129 -23.25 -12.85 -22.31
N LYS A 130 -23.94 -12.76 -23.44
CA LYS A 130 -23.53 -13.39 -24.72
C LYS A 130 -22.32 -12.73 -25.38
N ASP A 131 -21.98 -11.51 -24.99
CA ASP A 131 -20.93 -10.72 -25.63
C ASP A 131 -19.71 -10.47 -24.74
N LEU A 132 -19.50 -11.28 -23.69
CA LEU A 132 -18.32 -11.16 -22.83
C LEU A 132 -17.16 -11.97 -23.38
N TRP A 133 -16.03 -11.33 -23.55
CA TRP A 133 -14.79 -11.99 -23.93
C TRP A 133 -13.62 -11.45 -23.10
N TYR A 134 -12.58 -12.26 -22.96
CA TYR A 134 -11.33 -11.90 -22.32
C TYR A 134 -10.18 -12.20 -23.27
N ASP A 135 -9.08 -11.44 -23.15
CA ASP A 135 -7.89 -11.63 -23.97
C ASP A 135 -7.37 -13.08 -23.83
N PRO A 136 -7.19 -13.82 -24.94
CA PRO A 136 -6.69 -15.20 -24.88
C PRO A 136 -5.32 -15.33 -24.22
N LYS A 137 -4.48 -14.29 -24.23
CA LYS A 137 -3.14 -14.30 -23.61
C LYS A 137 -3.17 -14.60 -22.11
N ILE A 138 -4.29 -14.28 -21.43
CA ILE A 138 -4.41 -14.59 -19.99
C ILE A 138 -5.09 -15.93 -19.69
N ARG A 139 -5.55 -16.67 -20.68
CA ARG A 139 -6.36 -17.89 -20.50
C ARG A 139 -5.70 -18.91 -19.57
N GLY A 140 -4.39 -19.09 -19.68
CA GLY A 140 -3.62 -20.03 -18.87
C GLY A 140 -3.48 -19.63 -17.39
N TYR A 141 -3.77 -18.37 -17.06
CA TYR A 141 -3.58 -17.81 -15.72
C TYR A 141 -4.91 -17.59 -14.96
N ILE A 142 -6.07 -17.86 -15.61
CA ILE A 142 -7.37 -17.54 -15.03
C ILE A 142 -7.72 -18.47 -13.88
N VAL A 143 -7.97 -17.87 -12.71
CA VAL A 143 -8.50 -18.50 -11.51
C VAL A 143 -9.63 -17.63 -10.98
N ASP A 144 -10.88 -18.10 -11.12
CA ASP A 144 -12.09 -17.37 -10.69
C ASP A 144 -12.86 -18.17 -9.63
N GLU A 145 -12.13 -18.79 -8.73
CA GLU A 145 -12.64 -19.58 -7.61
C GLU A 145 -11.94 -19.16 -6.33
N PRO A 146 -12.54 -19.34 -5.14
CA PRO A 146 -11.88 -19.06 -3.88
C PRO A 146 -10.71 -20.03 -3.67
N CYS A 147 -9.53 -19.48 -3.33
CA CYS A 147 -8.34 -20.29 -3.11
C CYS A 147 -7.66 -19.97 -1.78
N GLN A 148 -7.23 -21.00 -1.06
CA GLN A 148 -6.31 -20.84 0.06
C GLN A 148 -4.89 -20.59 -0.48
N VAL A 149 -4.28 -19.46 -0.10
CA VAL A 149 -2.94 -19.06 -0.54
C VAL A 149 -1.89 -19.52 0.46
N ALA A 150 -2.14 -19.23 1.74
CA ALA A 150 -1.35 -19.63 2.90
C ALA A 150 -2.28 -19.70 4.11
N GLU A 151 -1.79 -20.17 5.25
CA GLU A 151 -2.55 -20.10 6.49
C GLU A 151 -2.90 -18.64 6.80
N GLY A 152 -4.18 -18.35 7.01
CA GLY A 152 -4.71 -17.02 7.28
C GLY A 152 -4.75 -16.07 6.06
N LEU A 153 -4.58 -16.57 4.82
CA LEU A 153 -4.69 -15.76 3.61
C LEU A 153 -5.48 -16.47 2.50
N VAL A 154 -6.53 -15.82 2.02
CA VAL A 154 -7.44 -16.32 0.98
C VAL A 154 -7.45 -15.41 -0.23
N PHE A 155 -7.45 -15.99 -1.42
CA PHE A 155 -7.76 -15.29 -2.66
C PHE A 155 -9.22 -15.48 -3.02
N GLY A 156 -9.99 -14.41 -3.06
CA GLY A 156 -11.40 -14.39 -3.48
C GLY A 156 -11.54 -14.23 -4.99
N GLY A 157 -11.05 -15.21 -5.75
CA GLY A 157 -11.06 -15.15 -7.22
C GLY A 157 -12.45 -15.08 -7.84
N GLU A 158 -13.49 -15.53 -7.13
CA GLU A 158 -14.90 -15.47 -7.53
C GLU A 158 -15.52 -14.08 -7.37
N ILE A 159 -14.88 -13.19 -6.61
CA ILE A 159 -15.43 -11.89 -6.28
C ILE A 159 -15.41 -10.97 -7.50
N ASN A 160 -16.59 -10.48 -7.88
CA ASN A 160 -16.75 -9.58 -9.01
C ASN A 160 -17.27 -8.22 -8.53
N ILE A 161 -16.38 -7.24 -8.42
CA ILE A 161 -16.70 -5.88 -8.00
C ILE A 161 -16.64 -4.95 -9.21
N LEU A 162 -17.63 -4.05 -9.31
CA LEU A 162 -17.63 -3.04 -10.37
C LEU A 162 -16.38 -2.14 -10.26
N PRO A 163 -15.64 -1.90 -11.35
CA PRO A 163 -14.46 -1.04 -11.36
C PRO A 163 -14.75 0.42 -10.95
N THR A 164 -16.03 0.80 -10.98
CA THR A 164 -16.53 2.11 -10.53
C THR A 164 -16.72 2.22 -9.03
N ALA A 165 -16.57 1.12 -8.27
CA ALA A 165 -16.69 1.13 -6.81
C ALA A 165 -15.70 2.12 -6.18
N VAL A 166 -16.19 2.98 -5.30
CA VAL A 166 -15.35 3.95 -4.58
C VAL A 166 -14.48 3.24 -3.55
N ASN A 167 -15.10 2.34 -2.78
CA ASN A 167 -14.45 1.54 -1.74
C ASN A 167 -14.65 0.06 -2.04
N PRO A 168 -13.78 -0.57 -2.85
CA PRO A 168 -13.94 -1.99 -3.22
C PRO A 168 -13.78 -2.97 -2.05
N LEU A 169 -13.13 -2.57 -0.96
CA LEU A 169 -12.95 -3.41 0.24
C LEU A 169 -14.14 -3.34 1.21
N SER A 170 -15.01 -2.33 1.06
CA SER A 170 -16.16 -2.14 1.96
C SER A 170 -17.13 -3.31 1.89
N GLY A 171 -17.53 -3.81 3.07
CA GLY A 171 -18.45 -4.94 3.21
C GLY A 171 -17.78 -6.32 3.20
N PHE A 172 -16.46 -6.41 2.97
CA PHE A 172 -15.72 -7.67 2.97
C PHE A 172 -15.04 -8.02 4.30
N HIS A 173 -15.22 -7.22 5.34
CA HIS A 173 -14.58 -7.43 6.65
C HIS A 173 -14.88 -8.81 7.27
N ASN A 174 -16.07 -9.35 7.01
CA ASN A 174 -16.49 -10.66 7.51
C ASN A 174 -16.49 -11.76 6.44
N TYR A 175 -16.24 -11.41 5.17
CA TYR A 175 -16.34 -12.37 4.05
C TYR A 175 -15.32 -13.49 4.17
N PHE A 176 -14.13 -13.18 4.63
CA PHE A 176 -13.04 -14.13 4.82
C PHE A 176 -12.95 -14.65 6.27
N SER A 177 -13.98 -14.45 7.08
CA SER A 177 -14.02 -14.85 8.50
C SER A 177 -12.84 -14.27 9.29
N HIS A 178 -11.93 -15.11 9.79
CA HIS A 178 -10.77 -14.73 10.56
C HIS A 178 -9.49 -14.58 9.72
N GLU A 179 -9.60 -14.66 8.40
CA GLU A 179 -8.46 -14.63 7.49
C GLU A 179 -8.32 -13.28 6.78
N SER A 180 -7.14 -13.04 6.27
CA SER A 180 -6.87 -11.94 5.33
C SER A 180 -7.36 -12.30 3.93
N GLY A 181 -7.71 -11.29 3.12
CA GLY A 181 -8.27 -11.50 1.79
C GLY A 181 -7.58 -10.73 0.67
N VAL A 182 -7.44 -11.38 -0.47
CA VAL A 182 -7.02 -10.75 -1.73
C VAL A 182 -8.21 -10.71 -2.67
N ILE A 183 -8.61 -9.50 -3.09
CA ILE A 183 -9.83 -9.23 -3.85
C ILE A 183 -9.47 -8.68 -5.24
N PRO A 184 -9.95 -9.30 -6.33
CA PRO A 184 -9.74 -8.81 -7.69
C PRO A 184 -10.39 -7.43 -7.89
N HIS A 185 -9.61 -6.40 -8.23
CA HIS A 185 -10.14 -5.08 -8.54
C HIS A 185 -9.09 -4.20 -9.23
N VAL A 186 -9.54 -3.27 -10.08
CA VAL A 186 -8.67 -2.37 -10.87
C VAL A 186 -7.90 -1.32 -10.06
N LYS A 187 -8.38 -0.98 -8.87
CA LYS A 187 -7.65 -0.12 -7.93
C LYS A 187 -6.66 -0.95 -7.14
N ILE A 188 -5.64 -0.29 -6.61
CA ILE A 188 -4.83 -0.84 -5.53
C ILE A 188 -5.24 -0.17 -4.24
N GLN A 189 -5.78 -0.98 -3.33
CA GLN A 189 -6.15 -0.59 -1.97
C GLN A 189 -5.70 -1.65 -0.97
N MET A 190 -5.52 -1.24 0.27
CA MET A 190 -5.18 -2.08 1.41
C MET A 190 -5.87 -1.52 2.64
N GLU A 191 -6.41 -2.41 3.47
CA GLU A 191 -7.00 -2.08 4.76
C GLU A 191 -6.55 -3.09 5.82
N SER A 192 -6.07 -2.58 6.96
CA SER A 192 -5.81 -3.41 8.13
C SER A 192 -7.09 -3.59 8.93
N LEU A 193 -7.44 -4.82 9.23
CA LEU A 193 -8.63 -5.18 10.00
C LEU A 193 -8.26 -5.57 11.43
N PRO A 194 -9.08 -5.18 12.41
CA PRO A 194 -8.83 -5.57 13.81
C PRO A 194 -8.95 -7.08 14.00
N SER A 195 -8.05 -7.61 14.84
CA SER A 195 -8.08 -8.96 15.39
C SER A 195 -8.05 -8.90 16.92
N PRO A 196 -8.37 -9.98 17.65
CA PRO A 196 -8.07 -10.07 19.07
C PRO A 196 -6.61 -9.72 19.37
N LYS A 197 -6.34 -9.19 20.58
CA LYS A 197 -5.02 -8.60 20.91
C LYS A 197 -3.84 -9.58 20.81
N ASN A 198 -4.10 -10.86 20.97
CA ASN A 198 -3.14 -11.96 20.87
C ASN A 198 -2.95 -12.52 19.46
N GLU A 199 -3.63 -11.92 18.48
CA GLU A 199 -3.55 -12.30 17.07
C GLU A 199 -3.00 -11.14 16.23
N SER A 200 -2.32 -11.47 15.14
CA SER A 200 -1.88 -10.46 14.17
C SER A 200 -3.06 -9.80 13.47
N ALA A 201 -2.93 -8.53 13.11
CA ALA A 201 -3.92 -7.85 12.30
C ALA A 201 -4.16 -8.60 10.98
N ARG A 202 -5.41 -8.61 10.54
CA ARG A 202 -5.80 -9.13 9.23
C ARG A 202 -5.73 -8.03 8.18
N PHE A 203 -5.64 -8.41 6.92
CA PHE A 203 -5.54 -7.46 5.83
C PHE A 203 -6.50 -7.79 4.70
N LEU A 204 -7.08 -6.76 4.11
CA LEU A 204 -7.73 -6.85 2.81
C LEU A 204 -6.89 -6.12 1.76
N TYR A 205 -6.66 -6.77 0.64
CA TYR A 205 -5.91 -6.23 -0.49
C TYR A 205 -6.73 -6.27 -1.76
N THR A 206 -6.50 -5.29 -2.64
CA THR A 206 -6.92 -5.41 -4.04
C THR A 206 -5.71 -5.56 -4.95
N THR A 207 -5.94 -6.10 -6.15
CA THR A 207 -4.86 -6.58 -7.03
C THR A 207 -4.36 -5.54 -8.04
N GLY A 208 -5.16 -4.55 -8.44
CA GLY A 208 -4.91 -3.86 -9.70
C GLY A 208 -5.35 -4.71 -10.90
N ALA A 209 -5.04 -4.30 -12.12
CA ALA A 209 -5.45 -5.00 -13.33
C ALA A 209 -4.34 -5.06 -14.39
N VAL A 210 -4.35 -6.13 -15.19
CA VAL A 210 -3.44 -6.32 -16.33
C VAL A 210 -4.03 -5.84 -17.65
N THR A 211 -5.34 -5.54 -17.69
CA THR A 211 -6.05 -5.15 -18.93
C THR A 211 -6.11 -3.65 -19.12
N GLN A 212 -6.25 -3.23 -20.40
CA GLN A 212 -6.45 -1.84 -20.80
C GLN A 212 -7.79 -1.29 -20.27
N ARG A 213 -7.84 0.04 -20.13
CA ARG A 213 -9.06 0.75 -19.71
C ARG A 213 -10.14 0.66 -20.76
N ASN A 214 -11.34 0.25 -20.38
CA ASN A 214 -12.50 0.19 -21.26
C ASN A 214 -13.78 0.61 -20.53
N TYR A 215 -13.88 1.90 -20.20
CA TYR A 215 -14.99 2.45 -19.42
C TYR A 215 -15.90 3.35 -20.23
N ILE A 216 -17.16 3.47 -19.80
CA ILE A 216 -18.10 4.44 -20.37
C ILE A 216 -17.61 5.87 -20.10
N GLN A 217 -17.74 6.75 -21.09
CA GLN A 217 -17.34 8.16 -20.97
C GLN A 217 -18.41 8.97 -20.22
N MET A 218 -18.65 8.62 -18.96
CA MET A 218 -19.53 9.26 -17.99
C MET A 218 -18.84 9.37 -16.63
N LYS A 219 -19.39 10.13 -15.69
CA LYS A 219 -18.81 10.40 -14.36
C LYS A 219 -18.24 9.16 -13.66
N ALA A 220 -19.00 8.07 -13.61
CA ALA A 220 -18.55 6.82 -12.97
C ALA A 220 -17.38 6.17 -13.73
N GLY A 221 -17.48 6.08 -15.06
CA GLY A 221 -16.42 5.50 -15.90
C GLY A 221 -15.16 6.35 -15.93
N ASN A 222 -15.28 7.69 -15.94
CA ASN A 222 -14.13 8.59 -15.83
C ASN A 222 -13.39 8.42 -14.50
N LYS A 223 -14.13 8.23 -13.38
CA LYS A 223 -13.53 7.89 -12.08
C LYS A 223 -12.81 6.54 -12.12
N ALA A 224 -13.45 5.50 -12.68
CA ALA A 224 -12.82 4.19 -12.83
C ALA A 224 -11.55 4.28 -13.67
N SER A 225 -11.59 5.00 -14.79
CA SER A 225 -10.42 5.24 -15.67
C SER A 225 -9.28 5.95 -14.94
N PHE A 226 -9.59 6.95 -14.11
CA PHE A 226 -8.61 7.68 -13.31
C PHE A 226 -7.92 6.79 -12.28
N HIS A 227 -8.69 5.95 -11.58
CA HIS A 227 -8.18 5.07 -10.53
C HIS A 227 -7.69 3.70 -11.04
N HIS A 228 -7.86 3.41 -12.32
CA HIS A 228 -7.39 2.15 -12.91
C HIS A 228 -5.86 2.07 -12.82
N CYS A 229 -5.37 1.07 -12.12
CA CYS A 229 -3.96 0.81 -11.93
C CYS A 229 -3.53 -0.45 -12.70
N PHE A 230 -2.54 -0.31 -13.57
CA PHE A 230 -1.81 -1.48 -14.05
C PHE A 230 -0.97 -1.98 -12.89
N GLY A 231 -1.39 -3.07 -12.29
CA GLY A 231 -0.79 -3.52 -11.04
C GLY A 231 -1.09 -4.98 -10.72
N ALA A 232 -0.39 -5.44 -9.70
CA ALA A 232 -0.55 -6.77 -9.13
C ALA A 232 -0.25 -6.74 -7.62
N LEU A 233 -0.60 -7.81 -6.92
CA LEU A 233 -0.19 -8.09 -5.56
C LEU A 233 0.75 -9.30 -5.59
N VAL A 234 1.98 -9.13 -5.12
CA VAL A 234 2.90 -10.23 -4.86
C VAL A 234 2.62 -10.78 -3.47
N VAL A 235 2.58 -12.10 -3.35
CA VAL A 235 2.54 -12.81 -2.07
C VAL A 235 3.66 -13.85 -2.06
N GLU A 236 4.50 -13.79 -1.05
CA GLU A 236 5.54 -14.79 -0.78
C GLU A 236 5.19 -15.54 0.50
N VAL A 237 5.41 -16.84 0.51
CA VAL A 237 5.21 -17.72 1.67
C VAL A 237 6.55 -18.37 2.00
N ASP A 238 6.99 -18.21 3.25
CA ASP A 238 8.27 -18.79 3.67
C ASP A 238 8.13 -20.25 4.14
N GLU A 239 9.23 -20.83 4.62
CA GLU A 239 9.28 -22.23 5.07
C GLU A 239 8.45 -22.48 6.34
N GLU A 240 8.23 -21.45 7.16
CA GLU A 240 7.42 -21.53 8.37
C GLU A 240 5.93 -21.33 8.10
N GLY A 241 5.55 -20.96 6.86
CA GLY A 241 4.19 -20.65 6.44
C GLY A 241 3.79 -19.17 6.66
N ASP A 242 4.72 -18.32 7.10
CA ASP A 242 4.49 -16.88 7.14
C ASP A 242 4.41 -16.32 5.74
N TRP A 243 3.46 -15.40 5.52
CA TRP A 243 3.27 -14.79 4.21
C TRP A 243 3.51 -13.28 4.25
N PHE A 244 4.03 -12.76 3.13
CA PHE A 244 4.39 -11.36 2.93
C PHE A 244 3.76 -10.86 1.64
N ALA A 245 2.89 -9.85 1.74
CA ALA A 245 2.20 -9.29 0.59
C ALA A 245 2.69 -7.86 0.32
N ARG A 246 2.85 -7.52 -0.98
CA ARG A 246 3.21 -6.16 -1.39
C ARG A 246 2.69 -5.84 -2.79
N GLN A 247 2.47 -4.56 -3.05
CA GLN A 247 1.85 -4.07 -4.25
C GLN A 247 2.88 -3.84 -5.36
N ILE A 248 2.54 -4.27 -6.58
CA ILE A 248 3.22 -3.88 -7.81
C ILE A 248 2.39 -2.80 -8.50
N HIS A 249 3.05 -1.72 -8.90
CA HIS A 249 2.50 -0.66 -9.72
C HIS A 249 3.33 -0.49 -10.99
N ALA A 250 2.77 -0.85 -12.14
CA ALA A 250 3.46 -0.69 -13.40
C ALA A 250 3.41 0.75 -13.92
N GLU A 251 4.41 1.13 -14.67
CA GLU A 251 4.43 2.33 -15.46
C GLU A 251 3.47 2.21 -16.64
N GLN A 252 2.64 3.24 -16.88
CA GLN A 252 1.55 3.16 -17.84
C GLN A 252 1.98 2.92 -19.30
N LYS A 253 3.16 3.39 -19.69
CA LYS A 253 3.64 3.30 -21.08
C LYS A 253 4.55 2.10 -21.32
N THR A 254 5.37 1.79 -20.36
CA THR A 254 6.43 0.77 -20.48
C THR A 254 6.00 -0.59 -19.97
N GLY A 255 5.04 -0.63 -19.02
CA GLY A 255 4.67 -1.84 -18.30
C GLY A 255 5.72 -2.30 -17.29
N CYS A 256 6.81 -1.55 -17.12
CA CYS A 256 7.89 -1.86 -16.18
C CYS A 256 7.47 -1.53 -14.75
N PHE A 257 8.08 -2.22 -13.78
CA PHE A 257 7.79 -1.99 -12.37
C PHE A 257 8.97 -2.36 -11.46
N TYR A 258 8.96 -1.78 -10.26
CA TYR A 258 9.85 -2.17 -9.18
C TYR A 258 9.18 -3.19 -8.26
N ASP A 259 9.98 -4.13 -7.78
CA ASP A 259 9.69 -4.97 -6.62
C ASP A 259 10.94 -5.04 -5.73
N LEU A 260 10.89 -4.37 -4.58
CA LEU A 260 12.01 -4.19 -3.66
C LEU A 260 13.22 -3.58 -4.37
N ASP A 261 14.35 -4.27 -4.38
CA ASP A 261 15.60 -3.86 -5.04
C ASP A 261 15.68 -4.26 -6.53
N LYS A 262 14.60 -4.82 -7.09
CA LYS A 262 14.56 -5.29 -8.47
C LYS A 262 13.67 -4.42 -9.35
N TYR A 263 14.08 -4.22 -10.60
CA TYR A 263 13.29 -3.53 -11.63
C TYR A 263 13.05 -4.45 -12.80
N PHE A 264 11.80 -4.73 -13.10
CA PHE A 264 11.35 -5.65 -14.14
C PHE A 264 10.85 -4.92 -15.37
N THR A 265 11.24 -5.42 -16.54
CA THR A 265 10.85 -4.95 -17.86
C THR A 265 10.34 -6.13 -18.70
N PRO A 266 9.71 -5.88 -19.85
CA PRO A 266 9.32 -6.96 -20.78
C PRO A 266 10.49 -7.82 -21.28
N GLU A 267 11.71 -7.27 -21.27
CA GLU A 267 12.91 -7.89 -21.82
C GLU A 267 13.82 -8.54 -20.76
N GLY A 268 13.57 -8.28 -19.47
CA GLY A 268 14.41 -8.78 -18.40
C GLY A 268 14.27 -8.02 -17.09
N PHE A 269 15.29 -8.07 -16.25
CA PHE A 269 15.30 -7.38 -14.95
C PHE A 269 16.68 -6.89 -14.57
N THR A 270 16.72 -5.93 -13.64
CA THR A 270 17.93 -5.49 -12.94
C THR A 270 17.74 -5.62 -11.44
N PHE A 271 18.83 -5.83 -10.71
CA PHE A 271 18.84 -5.95 -9.25
C PHE A 271 19.76 -4.91 -8.61
N GLY A 272 19.70 -4.76 -7.29
CA GLY A 272 20.49 -3.79 -6.55
C GLY A 272 20.04 -2.34 -6.79
N ASN A 273 18.77 -2.14 -7.17
CA ASN A 273 18.21 -0.81 -7.34
C ASN A 273 17.88 -0.19 -5.98
N ASN A 274 18.39 1.00 -5.75
CA ASN A 274 18.05 1.78 -4.56
C ASN A 274 16.63 2.33 -4.70
N ILE A 275 15.89 2.41 -3.60
CA ILE A 275 14.60 3.10 -3.54
C ILE A 275 14.80 4.61 -3.31
N GLU A 276 13.74 5.41 -3.47
CA GLU A 276 13.80 6.86 -3.24
C GLU A 276 13.63 7.20 -1.76
N ALA A 277 12.63 6.61 -1.11
CA ALA A 277 12.39 6.83 0.31
C ALA A 277 11.76 5.63 1.00
N ILE A 278 11.98 5.55 2.31
CA ILE A 278 11.23 4.72 3.23
C ILE A 278 10.54 5.62 4.26
N ASN A 279 9.23 5.44 4.46
CA ASN A 279 8.54 5.98 5.62
C ASN A 279 8.35 4.82 6.60
N TYR A 280 9.03 4.88 7.72
CA TYR A 280 8.90 3.88 8.77
C TYR A 280 7.51 3.97 9.42
N GLY A 281 7.03 2.86 9.95
CA GLY A 281 5.95 2.89 10.93
C GLY A 281 6.37 3.70 12.16
N ASP A 282 5.41 4.29 12.87
CA ASP A 282 5.67 5.17 14.00
C ASP A 282 6.64 4.53 15.01
N VAL A 283 7.72 5.25 15.34
CA VAL A 283 8.91 4.65 15.97
C VAL A 283 8.73 4.41 17.46
N HIS A 284 8.24 5.41 18.22
CA HIS A 284 8.03 5.34 19.66
C HIS A 284 9.23 4.74 20.41
N ALA A 285 10.36 5.45 20.43
CA ALA A 285 11.64 4.93 20.92
C ALA A 285 11.58 4.28 22.32
N ALA A 286 10.71 4.79 23.22
CA ALA A 286 10.50 4.19 24.54
C ALA A 286 9.81 2.81 24.48
N LYS A 287 9.01 2.56 23.46
CA LYS A 287 8.22 1.34 23.23
C LYS A 287 8.58 0.61 21.94
N LEU A 288 9.75 0.90 21.40
CA LEU A 288 10.26 0.30 20.17
C LEU A 288 10.30 -1.23 20.31
N ASP A 289 9.89 -1.91 19.25
CA ASP A 289 10.08 -3.35 19.12
C ASP A 289 11.51 -3.62 18.61
N GLU A 290 12.31 -4.30 19.43
CA GLU A 290 13.73 -4.57 19.11
C GLU A 290 13.88 -5.44 17.86
N VAL A 291 12.96 -6.37 17.62
CA VAL A 291 12.98 -7.24 16.43
C VAL A 291 12.69 -6.42 15.18
N VAL A 292 11.75 -5.47 15.26
CA VAL A 292 11.45 -4.55 14.16
C VAL A 292 12.63 -3.62 13.88
N ALA A 293 13.24 -3.02 14.90
CA ALA A 293 14.43 -2.18 14.75
C ALA A 293 15.56 -2.94 14.06
N LYS A 294 15.85 -4.14 14.54
CA LYS A 294 16.87 -5.04 14.00
C LYS A 294 16.64 -5.35 12.53
N THR A 295 15.43 -5.67 12.15
CA THR A 295 15.06 -5.98 10.77
C THR A 295 15.08 -4.74 9.88
N SER A 296 14.68 -3.57 10.41
CA SER A 296 14.45 -2.36 9.62
C SER A 296 15.72 -1.55 9.38
N TRP A 297 16.54 -1.27 10.41
CA TRP A 297 17.66 -0.33 10.29
C TRP A 297 18.91 -0.64 11.13
N GLU A 298 18.87 -1.61 12.07
CA GLU A 298 20.02 -1.85 12.94
C GLU A 298 21.27 -2.25 12.14
N LYS A 299 22.43 -1.77 12.60
CA LYS A 299 23.72 -2.05 11.98
C LYS A 299 24.30 -3.39 12.47
N ASN A 300 25.01 -4.09 11.58
CA ASN A 300 25.86 -5.24 11.96
C ASN A 300 25.15 -6.44 12.63
N VAL A 301 23.93 -6.74 12.25
CA VAL A 301 23.12 -7.83 12.84
C VAL A 301 23.30 -9.20 12.17
N GLY A 302 24.34 -9.37 11.36
CA GLY A 302 24.61 -10.65 10.67
C GLY A 302 23.74 -10.91 9.42
N HIS A 303 22.79 -10.02 9.12
CA HIS A 303 22.00 -9.98 7.90
C HIS A 303 21.77 -8.53 7.48
N SER A 304 21.43 -8.30 6.22
CA SER A 304 21.12 -6.95 5.75
C SER A 304 19.74 -6.50 6.23
N SER A 305 19.68 -5.38 6.94
CA SER A 305 18.43 -4.71 7.27
C SER A 305 17.67 -4.24 6.01
N ILE A 306 16.40 -3.86 6.14
CA ILE A 306 15.65 -3.22 5.04
C ILE A 306 16.41 -2.00 4.53
N LEU A 307 16.92 -1.15 5.44
CA LEU A 307 17.69 0.05 5.14
C LEU A 307 18.93 -0.26 4.29
N ASP A 308 19.74 -1.24 4.71
CA ASP A 308 20.98 -1.59 4.02
C ASP A 308 20.74 -2.39 2.71
N THR A 309 19.59 -3.06 2.59
CA THR A 309 19.19 -3.74 1.37
C THR A 309 18.66 -2.79 0.30
N LEU A 310 17.76 -1.88 0.68
CA LEU A 310 17.02 -1.01 -0.26
C LEU A 310 17.66 0.36 -0.46
N LYS A 311 18.55 0.78 0.42
CA LYS A 311 19.36 2.01 0.37
C LYS A 311 18.53 3.23 -0.08
N PRO A 312 17.51 3.64 0.69
CA PRO A 312 16.70 4.81 0.38
C PRO A 312 17.53 6.09 0.41
N SER A 313 17.22 7.07 -0.47
CA SER A 313 17.80 8.42 -0.38
C SER A 313 17.29 9.18 0.84
N TYR A 314 16.04 8.90 1.26
CA TYR A 314 15.39 9.53 2.41
C TYR A 314 14.75 8.51 3.35
N GLN A 315 14.90 8.73 4.64
CA GLN A 315 14.26 7.98 5.72
C GLN A 315 13.31 8.92 6.47
N LEU A 316 12.00 8.71 6.36
CA LEU A 316 10.99 9.52 7.05
C LEU A 316 10.65 8.83 8.38
N VAL A 317 10.87 9.54 9.49
CA VAL A 317 10.68 9.05 10.85
C VAL A 317 9.50 9.80 11.47
N HIS A 318 8.50 9.06 11.90
CA HIS A 318 7.28 9.55 12.55
C HIS A 318 7.26 9.11 14.01
N ASP A 319 6.70 9.94 14.91
CA ASP A 319 6.62 9.66 16.35
C ASP A 319 7.95 9.12 16.90
N ALA A 320 9.04 9.88 16.70
CA ALA A 320 10.37 9.45 17.09
C ALA A 320 10.46 9.18 18.61
N MET A 321 9.87 10.05 19.40
CA MET A 321 9.72 9.95 20.84
C MET A 321 8.32 9.45 21.22
N ASP A 322 8.14 8.83 22.36
CA ASP A 322 6.83 8.47 22.93
C ASP A 322 6.36 9.45 24.01
N GLN A 323 7.31 10.15 24.64
CA GLN A 323 7.11 10.98 25.84
C GLN A 323 6.43 10.19 26.99
N GLN A 324 6.79 8.95 27.14
CA GLN A 324 6.18 8.07 28.12
C GLN A 324 6.37 8.58 29.55
N ALA A 325 7.57 9.06 29.89
CA ALA A 325 7.94 9.46 31.25
C ALA A 325 7.01 10.53 31.82
N ARG A 326 6.54 11.47 30.98
CA ARG A 326 5.71 12.60 31.39
C ARG A 326 4.59 12.90 30.40
N ASN A 327 3.97 11.87 29.87
CA ASN A 327 2.84 12.03 28.96
C ASN A 327 1.66 12.71 29.67
N HIS A 328 1.09 13.75 29.04
CA HIS A 328 0.02 14.55 29.62
C HIS A 328 -1.28 13.75 29.90
N HIS A 329 -1.47 12.60 29.27
CA HIS A 329 -2.60 11.70 29.55
C HIS A 329 -2.41 10.95 30.87
N ASN A 330 -1.17 10.61 31.23
CA ASN A 330 -0.84 9.73 32.36
C ASN A 330 -0.22 10.46 33.56
N ILE A 331 0.17 11.73 33.41
CA ILE A 331 0.88 12.51 34.43
C ILE A 331 0.11 12.69 35.75
N LYS A 332 -1.21 12.48 35.71
CA LYS A 332 -2.09 12.55 36.90
C LYS A 332 -2.49 11.17 37.43
N ASP A 333 -2.07 10.09 36.78
CA ASP A 333 -2.36 8.72 37.22
C ASP A 333 -1.30 8.26 38.23
N PRO A 334 -1.65 8.10 39.53
CA PRO A 334 -0.68 7.74 40.55
C PRO A 334 -0.15 6.31 40.36
N HIS A 335 -0.93 5.41 39.78
CA HIS A 335 -0.49 4.04 39.52
C HIS A 335 0.55 4.01 38.41
N PHE A 336 0.33 4.76 37.35
CA PHE A 336 1.29 4.92 36.26
C PHE A 336 2.60 5.53 36.76
N LEU A 337 2.53 6.62 37.52
CA LEU A 337 3.71 7.29 38.09
C LEU A 337 4.50 6.34 39.04
N PHE A 338 3.81 5.53 39.82
CA PHE A 338 4.45 4.55 40.67
C PHE A 338 5.12 3.44 39.85
N GLU A 339 4.49 2.97 38.80
CA GLU A 339 5.09 2.02 37.84
C GLU A 339 6.37 2.58 37.22
N MET A 340 6.34 3.83 36.73
CA MET A 340 7.52 4.52 36.19
C MET A 340 8.64 4.62 37.24
N PHE A 341 8.31 4.94 38.49
CA PHE A 341 9.26 5.01 39.59
C PHE A 341 9.89 3.63 39.88
N THR A 342 9.10 2.57 40.00
CA THR A 342 9.60 1.21 40.27
C THR A 342 10.46 0.68 39.14
N ASN A 343 10.13 1.01 37.89
CA ASN A 343 10.86 0.63 36.68
C ASN A 343 12.06 1.55 36.37
N LYS A 344 12.26 2.64 37.14
CA LYS A 344 13.30 3.66 36.94
C LYS A 344 13.25 4.28 35.54
N THR A 345 12.04 4.52 35.00
CA THR A 345 11.80 5.08 33.67
C THR A 345 11.18 6.48 33.74
N GLU A 346 11.38 7.21 34.82
CA GLU A 346 10.83 8.55 35.06
C GLU A 346 11.62 9.68 34.36
N SER A 347 12.87 9.40 33.96
CA SER A 347 13.78 10.41 33.41
C SER A 347 13.43 10.72 31.96
N LEU A 348 12.94 11.94 31.75
CA LEU A 348 12.68 12.48 30.41
C LEU A 348 13.97 12.62 29.59
N LYS A 349 15.08 13.00 30.26
CA LYS A 349 16.40 13.08 29.63
C LYS A 349 16.86 11.74 29.07
N ASP A 350 16.65 10.65 29.82
CA ASP A 350 17.03 9.31 29.38
C ASP A 350 16.16 8.84 28.20
N GLU A 351 14.88 9.22 28.15
CA GLU A 351 14.00 8.96 27.01
C GLU A 351 14.48 9.71 25.76
N ILE A 352 14.90 10.97 25.89
CA ILE A 352 15.51 11.76 24.80
C ILE A 352 16.81 11.12 24.33
N ILE A 353 17.69 10.67 25.23
CA ILE A 353 18.93 9.94 24.89
C ILE A 353 18.60 8.66 24.12
N LYS A 354 17.61 7.89 24.57
CA LYS A 354 17.16 6.69 23.88
C LYS A 354 16.69 7.00 22.46
N THR A 355 15.90 8.05 22.29
CA THR A 355 15.41 8.52 20.97
C THR A 355 16.59 8.94 20.08
N ALA A 356 17.56 9.69 20.59
CA ALA A 356 18.75 10.07 19.87
C ALA A 356 19.58 8.84 19.42
N ASN A 357 19.68 7.81 20.25
CA ASN A 357 20.37 6.57 19.88
C ASN A 357 19.66 5.83 18.74
N VAL A 358 18.32 5.80 18.73
CA VAL A 358 17.55 5.23 17.61
C VAL A 358 17.84 5.99 16.32
N LEU A 359 17.84 7.33 16.34
CA LEU A 359 18.17 8.14 15.17
C LEU A 359 19.59 7.89 14.69
N ARG A 360 20.56 7.74 15.62
CA ARG A 360 21.97 7.41 15.29
C ARG A 360 22.10 6.04 14.60
N GLU A 361 21.31 5.04 15.03
CA GLU A 361 21.29 3.74 14.37
C GLU A 361 20.73 3.80 12.94
N MET A 362 19.91 4.78 12.62
CA MET A 362 19.34 5.00 11.27
C MET A 362 20.32 5.70 10.34
N GLU A 363 21.33 6.45 10.84
CA GLU A 363 22.25 7.20 9.99
C GLU A 363 23.05 6.30 9.03
N ARG A 364 23.06 6.69 7.75
CA ARG A 364 23.88 6.10 6.68
C ARG A 364 24.40 7.21 5.78
N ASP A 365 25.57 7.03 5.17
CA ASP A 365 26.14 8.02 4.24
C ASP A 365 25.30 8.17 2.96
N PHE A 366 24.55 7.14 2.59
CA PHE A 366 23.71 7.14 1.39
C PHE A 366 22.29 7.67 1.61
N SER A 367 21.91 8.05 2.83
CA SER A 367 20.52 8.34 3.20
C SER A 367 20.40 9.49 4.18
N GLU A 368 19.51 10.43 3.93
CA GLU A 368 19.14 11.50 4.86
C GLU A 368 18.04 11.02 5.80
N VAL A 369 18.20 11.21 7.11
CA VAL A 369 17.18 10.97 8.12
C VAL A 369 16.36 12.24 8.32
N VAL A 370 15.06 12.15 8.09
CA VAL A 370 14.12 13.27 8.18
C VAL A 370 13.07 12.95 9.22
N VAL A 371 13.10 13.66 10.34
CA VAL A 371 12.11 13.53 11.42
C VAL A 371 10.93 14.44 11.10
N VAL A 372 9.75 13.84 10.96
CA VAL A 372 8.49 14.55 10.72
C VAL A 372 7.85 14.88 12.06
N GLU A 373 7.61 16.18 12.32
CA GLU A 373 7.02 16.60 13.59
C GLU A 373 5.70 15.89 13.86
N SER A 374 5.55 15.37 15.07
CA SER A 374 4.40 14.59 15.49
C SER A 374 3.77 15.11 16.78
N ASN A 375 2.59 14.58 17.12
CA ASN A 375 1.93 14.92 18.38
C ASN A 375 2.69 14.42 19.62
N HIS A 376 3.45 13.34 19.51
CA HIS A 376 4.30 12.86 20.60
C HIS A 376 5.54 13.72 20.78
N ASP A 377 6.19 14.14 19.70
CA ASP A 377 7.36 15.02 19.75
C ASP A 377 6.99 16.41 20.31
N THR A 378 5.83 16.95 19.91
CA THR A 378 5.32 18.24 20.43
C THR A 378 4.79 18.18 21.86
N ALA A 379 4.53 16.99 22.40
CA ALA A 379 4.13 16.82 23.80
C ALA A 379 5.20 17.28 24.79
N LEU A 380 6.48 17.29 24.40
CA LEU A 380 7.58 17.87 25.18
C LEU A 380 7.38 19.38 25.42
N GLU A 381 6.99 20.13 24.38
CA GLU A 381 6.70 21.55 24.54
C GLU A 381 5.48 21.80 25.44
N LYS A 382 4.46 20.95 25.32
CA LYS A 382 3.29 20.99 26.20
C LYS A 382 3.65 20.74 27.64
N TYR A 383 4.56 19.77 27.91
CA TYR A 383 5.07 19.51 29.25
C TYR A 383 5.75 20.75 29.83
N LEU A 384 6.61 21.46 29.10
CA LEU A 384 7.27 22.68 29.55
C LEU A 384 6.28 23.84 29.83
N LYS A 385 5.17 23.92 29.09
CA LYS A 385 4.14 24.96 29.27
C LYS A 385 3.22 24.71 30.48
N GLU A 386 2.88 23.45 30.75
CA GLU A 386 1.79 23.12 31.65
C GLU A 386 2.27 22.56 33.01
N GLN A 387 3.52 22.09 33.10
CA GLN A 387 3.98 21.44 34.32
C GLN A 387 4.83 22.36 35.20
N ASP A 388 4.84 22.04 36.48
CA ASP A 388 5.63 22.72 37.51
C ASP A 388 6.84 21.86 37.88
N TYR A 389 8.02 22.23 37.42
CA TYR A 389 9.27 21.51 37.64
C TYR A 389 9.57 21.25 39.13
N ARG A 390 9.04 22.09 40.07
CA ARG A 390 9.22 21.91 41.50
C ARG A 390 8.54 20.64 42.04
N LYS A 391 7.58 20.12 41.27
CA LYS A 391 6.84 18.88 41.56
C LYS A 391 7.42 17.66 40.86
N ASP A 392 8.44 17.86 40.03
CA ASP A 392 9.11 16.80 39.27
C ASP A 392 10.64 16.88 39.42
N PRO A 393 11.15 16.55 40.65
CA PRO A 393 12.56 16.77 40.96
C PRO A 393 13.54 15.99 40.06
N ILE A 394 13.11 14.83 39.52
CA ILE A 394 13.92 14.01 38.62
C ILE A 394 14.21 14.76 37.32
N ASN A 395 13.23 15.45 36.79
CA ASN A 395 13.32 16.16 35.51
C ASN A 395 13.59 17.67 35.68
N ALA A 396 13.69 18.18 36.92
CA ALA A 396 13.74 19.63 37.19
C ALA A 396 14.90 20.34 36.46
N VAL A 397 16.10 19.75 36.48
CA VAL A 397 17.26 20.37 35.80
C VAL A 397 17.06 20.39 34.29
N PHE A 398 16.68 19.27 33.70
CA PHE A 398 16.46 19.16 32.27
C PHE A 398 15.28 20.04 31.79
N PHE A 399 14.22 20.10 32.58
CA PHE A 399 13.11 21.04 32.36
C PHE A 399 13.59 22.49 32.26
N LEU A 400 14.38 22.94 33.28
CA LEU A 400 14.86 24.33 33.33
C LEU A 400 15.82 24.64 32.18
N GLU A 401 16.67 23.70 31.79
CA GLU A 401 17.56 23.85 30.64
C GLU A 401 16.76 24.07 29.35
N LEU A 402 15.78 23.22 29.05
CA LEU A 402 14.95 23.33 27.85
C LEU A 402 14.08 24.59 27.88
N GLN A 403 13.55 24.95 29.04
CA GLN A 403 12.76 26.14 29.24
C GLN A 403 13.60 27.41 28.98
N LEU A 404 14.83 27.43 29.47
CA LEU A 404 15.74 28.55 29.25
C LEU A 404 16.12 28.70 27.77
N ASP A 405 16.42 27.60 27.09
CA ASP A 405 16.68 27.62 25.65
C ASP A 405 15.49 28.18 24.85
N LYS A 406 14.27 27.76 25.23
CA LYS A 406 13.04 28.27 24.61
C LYS A 406 12.87 29.78 24.80
N TYR A 407 13.09 30.27 26.03
CA TYR A 407 12.99 31.71 26.30
C TYR A 407 14.06 32.53 25.59
N TYR A 408 15.30 32.04 25.52
CA TYR A 408 16.35 32.70 24.72
C TYR A 408 16.01 32.71 23.22
N ALA A 409 15.45 31.63 22.69
CA ALA A 409 14.98 31.60 21.31
C ALA A 409 13.88 32.62 21.06
N MET A 410 12.92 32.74 21.97
CA MET A 410 11.85 33.75 21.91
C MET A 410 12.39 35.18 22.00
N GLU A 411 13.31 35.45 22.95
CA GLU A 411 13.94 36.76 23.13
C GLU A 411 14.67 37.20 21.85
N ARG A 412 15.32 36.26 21.15
CA ARG A 412 16.03 36.50 19.88
C ARG A 412 15.10 36.54 18.67
N GLY A 413 13.79 36.39 18.85
CA GLY A 413 12.80 36.35 17.78
C GLY A 413 12.91 35.09 16.88
N ASN A 414 13.53 34.03 17.34
CA ASN A 414 13.64 32.77 16.61
C ASN A 414 12.28 32.03 16.64
N LYS A 415 11.47 32.22 15.58
CA LYS A 415 10.17 31.58 15.43
C LYS A 415 10.27 30.12 15.01
N ASP A 416 11.42 29.70 14.53
CA ASP A 416 11.68 28.36 14.00
C ASP A 416 12.23 27.38 15.04
N PHE A 417 12.35 27.84 16.29
CA PHE A 417 12.86 27.00 17.37
C PHE A 417 11.89 25.89 17.73
N GLN A 418 12.36 24.65 17.65
CA GLN A 418 11.62 23.46 18.05
C GLN A 418 12.22 22.86 19.32
N THR A 419 11.39 22.66 20.33
CA THR A 419 11.81 22.14 21.64
C THR A 419 12.36 20.73 21.54
N PHE A 420 11.75 19.87 20.71
CA PHE A 420 12.17 18.49 20.54
C PHE A 420 13.53 18.39 19.81
N GLU A 421 13.72 19.07 18.69
CA GLU A 421 15.02 19.17 17.99
C GLU A 421 16.11 19.65 18.96
N ASN A 422 15.86 20.74 19.69
CA ASN A 422 16.83 21.28 20.66
C ASN A 422 17.18 20.26 21.75
N ALA A 423 16.19 19.48 22.26
CA ALA A 423 16.43 18.46 23.26
C ALA A 423 17.31 17.33 22.73
N ILE A 424 17.08 16.87 21.48
CA ILE A 424 17.90 15.85 20.82
C ILE A 424 19.33 16.36 20.62
N ILE A 425 19.51 17.55 20.03
CA ILE A 425 20.84 18.11 19.74
C ILE A 425 21.61 18.38 21.04
N ARG A 426 20.94 18.78 22.13
CA ARG A 426 21.57 18.98 23.44
C ARG A 426 22.20 17.70 23.99
N VAL A 427 21.55 16.54 23.85
CA VAL A 427 22.07 15.27 24.36
C VAL A 427 22.95 14.52 23.36
N ALA A 428 22.81 14.83 22.07
CA ALA A 428 23.51 14.18 20.97
C ALA A 428 23.91 15.19 19.88
N PRO A 429 24.91 16.07 20.14
CA PRO A 429 25.33 17.10 19.19
C PRO A 429 25.98 16.55 17.92
N ASP A 430 26.32 15.28 17.89
CA ASP A 430 26.82 14.52 16.72
C ASP A 430 25.73 14.23 15.67
N LEU A 431 24.44 14.33 16.03
CA LEU A 431 23.30 14.12 15.14
C LEU A 431 22.94 15.34 14.28
N TYR A 432 23.91 16.19 13.95
CA TYR A 432 23.69 17.39 13.13
C TYR A 432 23.28 17.12 11.68
N LYS A 433 23.37 15.87 11.21
CA LYS A 433 22.92 15.43 9.88
C LYS A 433 21.44 15.02 9.84
N VAL A 434 20.79 14.87 11.00
CA VAL A 434 19.36 14.57 11.07
C VAL A 434 18.58 15.86 10.83
N ARG A 435 17.69 15.83 9.84
CA ARG A 435 16.81 16.96 9.56
C ARG A 435 15.53 16.83 10.35
N PHE A 436 15.14 17.87 11.06
CA PHE A 436 13.86 17.98 11.74
C PHE A 436 12.95 18.92 10.94
N LEU A 437 11.80 18.43 10.50
CA LEU A 437 10.81 19.24 9.81
C LEU A 437 10.04 20.08 10.83
N LYS A 438 9.73 21.31 10.46
CA LYS A 438 8.94 22.23 11.28
C LYS A 438 7.45 21.96 11.11
N THR A 439 6.65 22.46 12.03
CA THR A 439 5.19 22.40 11.97
C THR A 439 4.72 22.90 10.60
N ASP A 440 3.90 22.09 9.94
CA ASP A 440 3.36 22.36 8.60
C ASP A 440 4.41 22.52 7.48
N GLU A 441 5.67 22.18 7.72
CA GLU A 441 6.68 22.14 6.65
C GLU A 441 6.38 21.02 5.65
N THR A 442 6.33 21.37 4.37
CA THR A 442 6.16 20.38 3.31
C THR A 442 7.49 19.68 2.99
N PHE A 443 7.46 18.37 2.88
CA PHE A 443 8.59 17.58 2.40
C PHE A 443 8.13 16.61 1.33
N ARG A 444 8.48 16.89 0.08
CA ARG A 444 8.01 16.09 -1.07
C ARG A 444 9.09 15.17 -1.59
N VAL A 445 8.74 13.90 -1.62
CA VAL A 445 9.51 12.87 -2.33
C VAL A 445 8.78 12.58 -3.63
N LYS A 446 9.37 12.98 -4.77
CA LYS A 446 8.70 13.03 -6.08
C LYS A 446 7.44 13.92 -5.99
N ASP A 447 6.25 13.38 -6.28
CA ASP A 447 4.96 14.08 -6.20
C ASP A 447 4.14 13.69 -4.95
N ILE A 448 4.82 13.15 -3.93
CA ILE A 448 4.21 12.62 -2.70
C ILE A 448 4.60 13.51 -1.53
N GLU A 449 3.61 14.02 -0.80
CA GLU A 449 3.80 14.75 0.45
C GLU A 449 4.11 13.77 1.58
N CYS A 450 5.25 13.96 2.23
CA CYS A 450 5.76 13.13 3.32
C CYS A 450 6.03 13.93 4.61
N GLY A 451 5.81 15.25 4.60
CA GLY A 451 6.09 16.14 5.72
C GLY A 451 4.97 16.22 6.75
N GLN A 452 3.88 15.44 6.60
CA GLN A 452 2.78 15.42 7.56
C GLN A 452 2.74 14.08 8.30
N HIS A 453 2.68 14.15 9.64
CA HIS A 453 2.59 12.94 10.46
C HIS A 453 1.24 12.21 10.29
N GLY A 454 0.14 12.92 10.26
CA GLY A 454 -1.20 12.31 10.11
C GLY A 454 -2.17 12.61 11.25
N ASN A 455 -1.71 13.21 12.34
CA ASN A 455 -2.54 13.61 13.49
C ASN A 455 -3.50 14.76 13.17
N TYR A 456 -3.09 15.68 12.29
CA TYR A 456 -3.93 16.78 11.81
C TYR A 456 -4.43 16.55 10.39
N GLY A 457 -5.71 16.82 10.17
CA GLY A 457 -6.35 16.92 8.88
C GLY A 457 -6.58 18.36 8.47
N VAL A 458 -7.51 18.58 7.54
CA VAL A 458 -7.84 19.93 7.03
C VAL A 458 -8.33 20.84 8.16
N ASN A 459 -7.80 22.06 8.23
CA ASN A 459 -8.12 23.09 9.23
C ASN A 459 -7.92 22.63 10.69
N GLY A 460 -6.90 21.82 10.95
CA GLY A 460 -6.59 21.32 12.30
C GLY A 460 -7.56 20.27 12.84
N SER A 461 -8.46 19.75 12.01
CA SER A 461 -9.31 18.62 12.40
C SER A 461 -8.46 17.34 12.60
N ARG A 462 -9.02 16.32 13.25
CA ARG A 462 -8.35 15.02 13.36
C ARG A 462 -8.02 14.46 11.98
N GLY A 463 -6.81 14.00 11.79
CA GLY A 463 -6.36 13.37 10.56
C GLY A 463 -7.14 12.09 10.22
N SER A 464 -7.42 11.91 8.95
CA SER A 464 -8.06 10.70 8.41
C SER A 464 -7.73 10.54 6.94
N ILE A 465 -7.80 9.32 6.42
CA ILE A 465 -7.58 9.04 4.99
C ILE A 465 -8.44 9.97 4.12
N SER A 466 -9.71 10.16 4.47
CA SER A 466 -10.63 11.01 3.70
C SER A 466 -10.25 12.50 3.74
N ALA A 467 -9.65 12.98 4.82
CA ALA A 467 -9.17 14.35 4.92
C ALA A 467 -7.97 14.61 3.99
N PHE A 468 -7.03 13.65 3.93
CA PHE A 468 -5.88 13.73 3.02
C PHE A 468 -6.28 13.57 1.55
N GLN A 469 -7.19 12.66 1.22
CA GLN A 469 -7.71 12.51 -0.14
C GLN A 469 -8.31 13.79 -0.72
N LYS A 470 -8.99 14.59 0.13
CA LYS A 470 -9.61 15.87 -0.29
C LYS A 470 -8.60 16.93 -0.68
N GLN A 471 -7.34 16.83 -0.28
CA GLN A 471 -6.29 17.74 -0.67
C GLN A 471 -5.82 17.56 -2.13
N GLY A 472 -6.19 16.46 -2.80
CA GLY A 472 -5.93 16.22 -4.22
C GLY A 472 -4.48 15.91 -4.58
N ILE A 473 -3.62 15.64 -3.60
CA ILE A 473 -2.23 15.22 -3.75
C ILE A 473 -1.99 13.85 -3.10
N LYS A 474 -0.86 13.25 -3.39
CA LYS A 474 -0.47 11.97 -2.77
C LYS A 474 0.17 12.22 -1.42
N PHE A 475 -0.07 11.30 -0.47
CA PHE A 475 0.49 11.35 0.88
C PHE A 475 1.12 10.02 1.30
N ASN A 476 2.20 10.12 2.07
CA ASN A 476 2.68 9.09 2.98
C ASN A 476 2.60 9.67 4.40
N VAL A 477 1.88 9.01 5.29
CA VAL A 477 1.65 9.47 6.68
C VAL A 477 1.77 8.32 7.68
N GLY A 478 2.00 8.65 8.94
CA GLY A 478 1.99 7.75 10.10
C GLY A 478 0.71 7.86 10.94
N HIS A 479 0.86 7.94 12.26
CA HIS A 479 -0.16 8.22 13.29
C HIS A 479 -1.18 7.11 13.54
N SER A 480 -1.67 6.42 12.53
CA SER A 480 -2.78 5.48 12.71
C SER A 480 -2.34 4.11 13.24
N HIS A 481 -1.05 3.79 13.16
CA HIS A 481 -0.45 2.48 13.43
C HIS A 481 -1.05 1.31 12.61
N SER A 482 -2.07 1.58 11.80
CA SER A 482 -2.76 0.63 10.94
C SER A 482 -2.43 0.92 9.49
N ALA A 483 -1.65 0.07 8.88
CA ALA A 483 -1.23 0.25 7.49
C ALA A 483 -2.44 0.24 6.55
N ALA A 484 -2.48 1.20 5.61
CA ALA A 484 -3.58 1.31 4.66
C ALA A 484 -3.16 2.00 3.36
N ILE A 485 -3.85 1.65 2.28
CA ILE A 485 -3.72 2.29 0.96
C ILE A 485 -5.09 2.66 0.46
N LYS A 486 -5.31 3.95 0.17
CA LYS A 486 -6.57 4.40 -0.42
C LYS A 486 -6.37 5.63 -1.31
N ASP A 487 -6.62 5.46 -2.62
CA ASP A 487 -6.70 6.55 -3.61
C ASP A 487 -5.53 7.57 -3.51
N GLY A 488 -4.27 7.09 -3.39
CA GLY A 488 -3.08 7.93 -3.35
C GLY A 488 -2.59 8.28 -1.94
N VAL A 489 -3.34 7.97 -0.88
CA VAL A 489 -2.93 8.12 0.53
C VAL A 489 -2.45 6.77 1.04
N TYR A 490 -1.24 6.74 1.60
CA TYR A 490 -0.62 5.58 2.22
C TYR A 490 -0.38 5.89 3.70
N TYR A 491 -0.82 5.00 4.56
CA TYR A 491 -0.53 5.00 5.99
C TYR A 491 0.52 3.94 6.30
N ALA A 492 1.58 4.32 6.99
CA ALA A 492 2.50 3.39 7.61
C ALA A 492 1.83 2.73 8.82
N GLY A 493 2.41 1.62 9.29
CA GLY A 493 2.03 0.99 10.54
C GLY A 493 2.77 1.60 11.73
N VAL A 494 3.33 0.74 12.57
CA VAL A 494 4.11 1.10 13.75
C VAL A 494 5.43 0.30 13.76
N SER A 495 6.51 0.88 14.27
CA SER A 495 7.77 0.17 14.57
C SER A 495 7.85 -0.25 16.04
N GLY A 496 6.98 0.27 16.87
CA GLY A 496 6.85 -0.10 18.26
C GLY A 496 6.14 -1.44 18.47
N LYS A 497 6.04 -1.84 19.73
CA LYS A 497 5.30 -3.04 20.14
C LYS A 497 3.82 -2.92 19.75
N LEU A 498 3.20 -4.02 19.31
CA LEU A 498 1.78 -4.05 18.96
C LEU A 498 0.85 -3.90 20.18
N ASP A 499 1.35 -4.10 21.36
CA ASP A 499 0.68 -3.74 22.62
C ASP A 499 1.52 -2.71 23.38
N MET A 500 1.04 -1.49 23.41
CA MET A 500 1.66 -0.38 24.14
C MET A 500 0.96 -0.05 25.46
N GLY A 501 -0.04 -0.86 25.87
CA GLY A 501 -0.77 -0.72 27.12
C GLY A 501 -1.99 0.22 27.05
N TYR A 502 -2.04 1.16 26.11
CA TYR A 502 -3.17 2.07 25.93
C TYR A 502 -4.15 1.65 24.82
N ASN A 503 -3.73 0.80 23.89
CA ASN A 503 -4.60 0.23 22.86
C ASN A 503 -5.37 -0.97 23.42
N LYS A 504 -6.58 -0.74 23.92
CA LYS A 504 -7.45 -1.77 24.52
C LYS A 504 -8.38 -2.39 23.49
N GLY A 505 -8.73 -3.66 23.67
CA GLY A 505 -9.63 -4.40 22.77
C GLY A 505 -8.92 -4.96 21.53
N GLY A 506 -9.66 -5.25 20.46
CA GLY A 506 -9.10 -5.71 19.20
C GLY A 506 -8.21 -4.64 18.55
N SER A 507 -7.15 -5.08 17.85
CA SER A 507 -6.15 -4.18 17.26
C SER A 507 -5.99 -4.45 15.76
N SER A 508 -5.93 -3.39 14.97
CA SER A 508 -5.56 -3.40 13.55
C SER A 508 -4.14 -2.90 13.31
N TRP A 509 -3.36 -2.73 14.38
CA TRP A 509 -1.98 -2.27 14.28
C TRP A 509 -1.10 -3.31 13.57
N SER A 510 -0.19 -2.82 12.75
CA SER A 510 0.74 -3.66 12.00
C SER A 510 2.13 -3.04 11.95
N GLN A 511 3.15 -3.87 12.03
CA GLN A 511 4.52 -3.45 11.84
C GLN A 511 4.79 -3.35 10.34
N SER A 512 4.59 -2.13 9.78
CA SER A 512 4.59 -1.91 8.33
C SER A 512 5.24 -0.60 7.95
N HIS A 513 6.01 -0.61 6.85
CA HIS A 513 6.69 0.55 6.29
C HIS A 513 6.24 0.82 4.86
N ILE A 514 6.29 2.09 4.44
CA ILE A 514 5.99 2.49 3.06
C ILE A 514 7.31 2.63 2.30
N LEU A 515 7.42 1.94 1.18
CA LEU A 515 8.53 2.10 0.22
C LEU A 515 8.08 3.02 -0.92
N THR A 516 8.89 4.01 -1.25
CA THR A 516 8.72 4.86 -2.43
C THR A 516 9.85 4.59 -3.40
N TYR A 517 9.53 4.12 -4.60
CA TYR A 517 10.49 3.80 -5.65
C TYR A 517 10.91 5.04 -6.45
N LYS A 518 12.01 4.95 -7.21
CA LYS A 518 12.54 6.05 -8.03
C LYS A 518 11.55 6.63 -9.04
N ASN A 519 10.59 5.84 -9.50
CA ASN A 519 9.51 6.29 -10.40
C ASN A 519 8.28 6.85 -9.66
N GLY A 520 8.35 7.07 -8.34
CA GLY A 520 7.25 7.59 -7.53
C GLY A 520 6.11 6.58 -7.29
N LYS A 521 6.30 5.30 -7.64
CA LYS A 521 5.37 4.23 -7.24
C LYS A 521 5.71 3.77 -5.83
N ARG A 522 4.75 3.14 -5.17
CA ARG A 522 4.86 2.79 -3.75
C ARG A 522 4.40 1.37 -3.48
N ALA A 523 4.95 0.78 -2.43
CA ALA A 523 4.48 -0.45 -1.83
C ALA A 523 4.49 -0.33 -0.31
N ILE A 524 3.70 -1.16 0.38
CA ILE A 524 3.83 -1.37 1.82
C ILE A 524 4.48 -2.73 2.03
N VAL A 525 5.51 -2.76 2.88
CA VAL A 525 6.09 -3.99 3.42
C VAL A 525 5.65 -4.15 4.86
N THR A 526 5.16 -5.34 5.21
CA THR A 526 4.75 -5.69 6.56
C THR A 526 5.72 -6.70 7.13
N LEU A 527 6.17 -6.45 8.37
CA LEU A 527 7.07 -7.33 9.08
C LEU A 527 6.26 -8.36 9.86
N LYS A 528 6.74 -9.58 9.86
CA LYS A 528 6.20 -10.70 10.65
C LYS A 528 7.34 -11.54 11.16
N ASN A 529 7.38 -11.81 12.46
CA ASN A 529 8.41 -12.64 13.09
C ASN A 529 9.87 -12.24 12.74
N GLY A 530 10.13 -10.94 12.64
CA GLY A 530 11.46 -10.41 12.29
C GLY A 530 11.85 -10.56 10.83
N LYS A 531 10.91 -10.90 9.96
CA LYS A 531 11.08 -11.02 8.50
C LYS A 531 10.19 -10.00 7.79
N TRP A 532 10.54 -9.66 6.56
CA TRP A 532 9.78 -8.73 5.70
C TRP A 532 9.61 -9.25 4.26
N ARG A 533 10.18 -10.39 4.00
CA ARG A 533 10.11 -11.17 2.75
C ARG A 533 10.51 -12.63 3.03
N SER A 534 10.15 -13.54 2.14
CA SER A 534 10.58 -14.94 2.18
C SER A 534 12.04 -15.11 1.76
#